data_4e7959006cf48935557c0a630318e07e
#
_entry.id   4e7959006cf48935557c0a630318e07e
#
_cell.length_a   1.000
_cell.length_b   1.000
_cell.length_c   1.000
_cell.angle_alpha   90.00
_cell.angle_beta   90.00
_cell.angle_gamma   90.00
#
_symmetry.space_group_name_H-M   'P 1'
#
loop_
_entity.id
_entity.type
_entity.pdbx_description
1 polymer ?
#
loop_
_entity_poly.entity_id
_entity_poly.type
_entity_poly.pdbx_seq_one_letter_code
_entity_poly.pdbx_strand_id
1 'polypeptide(L)'
;DSGRGGAASVSNMPDTAEICGCNGVCKGTIVKAIVDKKLFTLEEVRAHTKASSSCGSCTGLVESLLANTLGGDYSTEPSKKPLCACTELTHAEVRAAIAKLSLKTIPDLMRQLEWKKPDGCHVCRPALNYYLLSAWPGEYQDDSRSRFINERVHANIQKDGTYSVIPRMWGGMTSPAELRSIANIAEKYEVPAVHITGGQRIDLLGVSKENLPKMWGDLVEAGFVSGHAYGKALRTVKTCVGSEWCRFGTQDSTALGIKVEKMTWGSWTPHKFKIAVSGCPRNCAEATIKDFGVVCVDSGYELHVGGNGGMKVRVTDFLCKVETEAEVLEYCGAYMQVYREEAHYLERTAPWIERVGLAYVKQRIVEDAPGRAELYARFLASQQHSQDDPWKERAEGKDAHEYAALATIE
;
A
#
# COMPACT_ATOMS: atom_id res chain seq x y z
N ASP A 1 -5.97 -13.51 35.82
CA ASP A 1 -7.30 -13.00 36.21
C ASP A 1 -7.74 -11.91 35.24
N SER A 2 -8.76 -12.21 34.50
CA SER A 2 -9.32 -11.37 33.44
C SER A 2 -9.87 -10.06 34.01
N GLY A 3 -9.22 -8.94 33.68
CA GLY A 3 -9.64 -7.58 34.06
C GLY A 3 -11.00 -7.16 33.47
N ARG A 4 -12.08 -7.66 34.05
CA ARG A 4 -13.42 -7.07 33.95
C ARG A 4 -13.74 -6.33 35.24
N GLY A 5 -12.99 -5.24 35.51
CA GLY A 5 -13.35 -4.28 36.54
C GLY A 5 -14.21 -3.19 35.93
N GLY A 6 -15.48 -3.11 36.32
CA GLY A 6 -16.41 -2.07 35.85
C GLY A 6 -16.01 -0.64 36.25
N ALA A 7 -16.73 0.36 35.75
CA ALA A 7 -16.51 1.81 35.92
C ALA A 7 -16.16 2.27 37.34
N ALA A 8 -16.65 1.60 38.35
CA ALA A 8 -16.36 1.89 39.79
C ALA A 8 -14.90 1.58 40.20
N SER A 9 -14.20 0.70 39.47
CA SER A 9 -12.82 0.31 39.78
C SER A 9 -11.80 1.38 39.36
N VAL A 10 -12.03 2.05 38.23
CA VAL A 10 -11.09 3.02 37.66
C VAL A 10 -11.08 4.35 38.37
N SER A 11 -12.22 4.76 38.93
CA SER A 11 -12.35 6.01 39.71
C SER A 11 -11.46 6.01 40.98
N ASN A 12 -11.31 4.85 41.61
CA ASN A 12 -10.56 4.68 42.85
C ASN A 12 -9.06 4.45 42.68
N MET A 13 -8.59 4.33 41.43
CA MET A 13 -7.15 4.17 41.16
C MET A 13 -6.41 5.49 41.39
N PRO A 14 -5.20 5.48 42.01
CA PRO A 14 -4.38 6.68 42.11
C PRO A 14 -3.94 7.18 40.73
N ASP A 15 -3.68 8.47 40.58
CA ASP A 15 -3.25 9.06 39.30
C ASP A 15 -1.92 8.50 38.78
N THR A 16 -1.10 7.93 39.65
CA THR A 16 0.14 7.24 39.34
C THR A 16 -0.07 5.81 38.85
N ALA A 17 -1.30 5.26 38.92
CA ALA A 17 -1.59 3.92 38.45
C ALA A 17 -1.33 3.81 36.95
N GLU A 18 -0.51 2.84 36.55
CA GLU A 18 -0.23 2.57 35.17
C GLU A 18 -1.45 1.90 34.52
N ILE A 19 -2.00 2.56 33.49
CA ILE A 19 -3.16 2.09 32.70
C ILE A 19 -2.68 1.35 31.45
N CYS A 20 -1.65 1.88 30.81
CA CYS A 20 -1.10 1.29 29.58
C CYS A 20 0.35 0.88 29.79
N GLY A 21 0.57 -0.39 30.16
CA GLY A 21 1.91 -0.95 30.40
C GLY A 21 2.81 -0.95 29.17
N CYS A 22 2.24 -1.12 27.97
CA CYS A 22 3.04 -1.12 26.74
C CYS A 22 3.66 0.24 26.40
N ASN A 23 3.04 1.33 26.83
CA ASN A 23 3.47 2.70 26.55
C ASN A 23 3.77 3.51 27.81
N GLY A 24 3.75 2.90 28.99
CA GLY A 24 4.06 3.55 30.26
C GLY A 24 3.15 4.72 30.61
N VAL A 25 1.83 4.63 30.31
CA VAL A 25 0.90 5.75 30.48
C VAL A 25 0.05 5.55 31.73
N CYS A 26 0.15 6.50 32.68
CA CYS A 26 -0.61 6.45 33.91
C CYS A 26 -1.97 7.12 33.78
N LYS A 27 -2.88 6.82 34.72
CA LYS A 27 -4.22 7.39 34.85
C LYS A 27 -4.21 8.92 34.78
N GLY A 28 -3.39 9.59 35.59
CA GLY A 28 -3.32 11.05 35.63
C GLY A 28 -2.95 11.68 34.28
N THR A 29 -2.06 11.05 33.51
CA THR A 29 -1.70 11.52 32.16
C THR A 29 -2.90 11.46 31.22
N ILE A 30 -3.68 10.38 31.30
CA ILE A 30 -4.87 10.19 30.45
C ILE A 30 -5.95 11.20 30.83
N VAL A 31 -6.29 11.30 32.12
CA VAL A 31 -7.32 12.21 32.63
C VAL A 31 -6.98 13.66 32.32
N LYS A 32 -5.71 14.06 32.54
CA LYS A 32 -5.25 15.41 32.23
C LYS A 32 -5.38 15.71 30.73
N ALA A 33 -4.99 14.77 29.87
CA ALA A 33 -5.15 14.96 28.44
C ALA A 33 -6.61 15.10 28.01
N ILE A 34 -7.51 14.29 28.56
CA ILE A 34 -8.96 14.38 28.32
C ILE A 34 -9.49 15.78 28.67
N VAL A 35 -9.15 16.29 29.86
CA VAL A 35 -9.64 17.58 30.33
C VAL A 35 -9.03 18.77 29.60
N ASP A 36 -7.68 18.81 29.50
CA ASP A 36 -6.94 19.95 28.93
C ASP A 36 -7.18 20.11 27.42
N LYS A 37 -7.35 18.99 26.71
CA LYS A 37 -7.51 18.98 25.26
C LYS A 37 -8.95 18.75 24.80
N LYS A 38 -9.88 18.58 25.72
CA LYS A 38 -11.30 18.32 25.47
C LYS A 38 -11.46 17.11 24.52
N LEU A 39 -10.90 15.96 24.93
CA LEU A 39 -10.99 14.74 24.14
C LEU A 39 -12.27 13.99 24.49
N PHE A 40 -13.07 13.62 23.48
CA PHE A 40 -14.37 12.98 23.66
C PHE A 40 -14.41 11.54 23.16
N THR A 41 -13.35 11.06 22.49
CA THR A 41 -13.28 9.72 21.91
C THR A 41 -12.03 8.97 22.34
N LEU A 42 -12.13 7.64 22.34
CA LEU A 42 -10.99 6.75 22.58
C LEU A 42 -9.84 7.00 21.60
N GLU A 43 -10.16 7.30 20.34
CA GLU A 43 -9.16 7.53 19.30
C GLU A 43 -8.36 8.82 19.56
N GLU A 44 -9.02 9.87 20.02
CA GLU A 44 -8.35 11.10 20.42
C GLU A 44 -7.43 10.88 21.62
N VAL A 45 -7.88 10.10 22.62
CA VAL A 45 -7.04 9.74 23.77
C VAL A 45 -5.83 8.93 23.32
N ARG A 46 -5.98 7.97 22.42
CA ARG A 46 -4.87 7.21 21.81
C ARG A 46 -3.88 8.11 21.08
N ALA A 47 -4.38 9.03 20.26
CA ALA A 47 -3.55 9.95 19.49
C ALA A 47 -2.69 10.85 20.38
N HIS A 48 -3.26 11.34 21.48
CA HIS A 48 -2.60 12.31 22.37
C HIS A 48 -1.77 11.70 23.49
N THR A 49 -2.14 10.53 24.00
CA THR A 49 -1.46 9.88 25.14
C THR A 49 -0.70 8.62 24.76
N LYS A 50 -0.95 8.05 23.59
CA LYS A 50 -0.53 6.71 23.17
C LYS A 50 -1.09 5.56 24.02
N ALA A 51 -1.94 5.82 25.00
CA ALA A 51 -2.63 4.77 25.76
C ALA A 51 -3.50 3.94 24.79
N SER A 52 -3.47 2.61 24.92
CA SER A 52 -4.22 1.67 24.07
C SER A 52 -3.86 1.71 22.56
N SER A 53 -2.74 2.31 22.17
CA SER A 53 -2.32 2.38 20.76
C SER A 53 -1.44 1.21 20.29
N SER A 54 -0.99 0.33 21.20
CA SER A 54 -0.11 -0.80 20.89
C SER A 54 -0.84 -2.14 20.92
N CYS A 55 -0.93 -2.79 22.08
CA CYS A 55 -1.56 -4.12 22.21
C CYS A 55 -3.08 -4.08 22.37
N GLY A 56 -3.66 -2.93 22.74
CA GLY A 56 -5.10 -2.77 22.94
C GLY A 56 -5.66 -3.36 24.24
N SER A 57 -4.88 -4.07 25.06
CA SER A 57 -5.38 -4.74 26.29
C SER A 57 -5.96 -3.78 27.31
N CYS A 58 -5.51 -2.52 27.33
CA CYS A 58 -6.02 -1.49 28.24
C CYS A 58 -7.20 -0.68 27.66
N THR A 59 -7.76 -1.05 26.51
CA THR A 59 -8.86 -0.30 25.86
C THR A 59 -10.03 -0.05 26.81
N GLY A 60 -10.55 -1.10 27.45
CA GLY A 60 -11.68 -0.97 28.36
C GLY A 60 -11.42 -0.08 29.60
N LEU A 61 -10.15 -0.04 30.07
CA LEU A 61 -9.78 0.88 31.16
C LEU A 61 -9.72 2.33 30.69
N VAL A 62 -9.22 2.58 29.47
CA VAL A 62 -9.17 3.94 28.88
C VAL A 62 -10.58 4.43 28.58
N GLU A 63 -11.47 3.59 28.06
CA GLU A 63 -12.89 3.92 27.85
C GLU A 63 -13.61 4.24 29.18
N SER A 64 -13.35 3.44 30.21
CA SER A 64 -13.91 3.71 31.54
C SER A 64 -13.41 5.04 32.13
N LEU A 65 -12.12 5.38 31.91
CA LEU A 65 -11.58 6.68 32.31
C LEU A 65 -12.22 7.83 31.56
N LEU A 66 -12.41 7.67 30.27
CA LEU A 66 -13.03 8.67 29.41
C LEU A 66 -14.50 8.92 29.85
N ALA A 67 -15.27 7.85 30.03
CA ALA A 67 -16.65 7.93 30.52
C ALA A 67 -16.76 8.58 31.91
N ASN A 68 -15.89 8.23 32.85
CA ASN A 68 -15.88 8.80 34.19
C ASN A 68 -15.46 10.29 34.19
N THR A 69 -14.54 10.68 33.32
CA THR A 69 -14.02 12.05 33.26
C THR A 69 -15.03 13.00 32.62
N LEU A 70 -15.80 12.52 31.64
CA LEU A 70 -16.77 13.34 30.89
C LEU A 70 -18.20 13.26 31.41
N GLY A 71 -18.47 12.42 32.41
CA GLY A 71 -19.78 12.38 33.09
C GLY A 71 -20.96 12.02 32.21
N GLY A 72 -20.76 11.25 31.14
CA GLY A 72 -21.82 10.82 30.23
C GLY A 72 -21.80 11.49 28.83
N ASP A 73 -21.02 12.52 28.64
CA ASP A 73 -20.79 13.16 27.31
C ASP A 73 -19.77 12.41 26.45
N TYR A 74 -19.54 11.16 26.81
CA TYR A 74 -18.64 10.27 26.08
C TYR A 74 -19.32 9.65 24.86
N SER A 75 -18.73 9.78 23.69
CA SER A 75 -19.17 9.09 22.47
C SER A 75 -18.39 7.79 22.29
N THR A 76 -19.11 6.67 22.23
CA THR A 76 -18.57 5.36 21.83
C THR A 76 -18.42 5.23 20.30
N GLU A 77 -19.05 6.11 19.55
CA GLU A 77 -18.84 6.14 18.10
C GLU A 77 -17.46 6.71 17.80
N PRO A 78 -16.69 6.03 16.92
CA PRO A 78 -15.42 6.57 16.45
C PRO A 78 -15.69 7.94 15.82
N SER A 79 -14.93 8.95 16.22
CA SER A 79 -15.07 10.29 15.65
C SER A 79 -14.93 10.19 14.14
N LYS A 80 -15.93 10.73 13.43
CA LYS A 80 -15.98 10.74 11.96
C LYS A 80 -14.75 11.49 11.44
N LYS A 81 -13.72 10.75 11.03
CA LYS A 81 -12.48 11.36 10.53
C LYS A 81 -12.65 11.74 9.08
N PRO A 82 -12.75 13.02 8.75
CA PRO A 82 -12.86 13.46 7.37
C PRO A 82 -11.59 13.15 6.58
N LEU A 83 -11.71 13.06 5.25
CA LEU A 83 -10.60 12.81 4.34
C LEU A 83 -9.49 13.87 4.52
N CYS A 84 -9.88 15.13 4.68
CA CYS A 84 -8.96 16.24 4.97
C CYS A 84 -9.74 17.45 5.53
N ALA A 85 -9.04 18.51 5.88
CA ALA A 85 -9.66 19.76 6.38
C ALA A 85 -10.53 20.49 5.33
N CYS A 86 -10.52 20.08 4.05
CA CYS A 86 -11.31 20.71 2.99
C CYS A 86 -12.74 20.15 2.89
N THR A 87 -13.08 19.11 3.64
CA THR A 87 -14.39 18.46 3.60
C THR A 87 -14.72 17.85 4.96
N GLU A 88 -16.00 17.64 5.22
CA GLU A 88 -16.48 16.85 6.37
C GLU A 88 -16.68 15.36 6.00
N LEU A 89 -16.52 15.00 4.73
CA LEU A 89 -16.75 13.63 4.25
C LEU A 89 -15.55 12.72 4.56
N THR A 90 -15.85 11.51 4.98
CA THR A 90 -14.86 10.43 5.16
C THR A 90 -14.43 9.85 3.81
N HIS A 91 -13.34 9.07 3.81
CA HIS A 91 -12.89 8.32 2.63
C HIS A 91 -13.98 7.42 2.04
N ALA A 92 -14.76 6.75 2.88
CA ALA A 92 -15.84 5.85 2.45
C ALA A 92 -17.01 6.62 1.81
N GLU A 93 -17.43 7.76 2.41
CA GLU A 93 -18.49 8.61 1.86
C GLU A 93 -18.12 9.23 0.54
N VAL A 94 -16.87 9.66 0.37
CA VAL A 94 -16.37 10.18 -0.91
C VAL A 94 -16.44 9.11 -2.00
N ARG A 95 -15.98 7.88 -1.72
CA ARG A 95 -16.07 6.77 -2.69
C ARG A 95 -17.50 6.41 -3.04
N ALA A 96 -18.37 6.33 -2.04
CA ALA A 96 -19.79 6.06 -2.27
C ALA A 96 -20.44 7.16 -3.15
N ALA A 97 -20.10 8.42 -2.91
CA ALA A 97 -20.58 9.55 -3.71
C ALA A 97 -20.06 9.50 -5.15
N ILE A 98 -18.78 9.16 -5.37
CA ILE A 98 -18.20 8.97 -6.71
C ILE A 98 -19.04 7.98 -7.52
N ALA A 99 -19.35 6.81 -6.96
CA ALA A 99 -20.15 5.79 -7.63
C ALA A 99 -21.60 6.21 -7.80
N LYS A 100 -22.24 6.70 -6.72
CA LYS A 100 -23.67 7.08 -6.73
C LYS A 100 -24.01 8.21 -7.68
N LEU A 101 -23.13 9.22 -7.76
CA LEU A 101 -23.34 10.41 -8.59
C LEU A 101 -22.59 10.34 -9.93
N SER A 102 -21.96 9.21 -10.24
CA SER A 102 -21.16 8.98 -11.45
C SER A 102 -20.15 10.10 -11.71
N LEU A 103 -19.44 10.56 -10.67
CA LEU A 103 -18.48 11.65 -10.77
C LEU A 103 -17.20 11.16 -11.45
N LYS A 104 -16.78 11.87 -12.51
CA LYS A 104 -15.66 11.47 -13.37
C LYS A 104 -14.52 12.50 -13.44
N THR A 105 -14.61 13.61 -12.72
CA THR A 105 -13.54 14.61 -12.66
C THR A 105 -13.36 15.15 -11.25
N ILE A 106 -12.13 15.55 -10.88
CA ILE A 106 -11.85 16.15 -9.56
C ILE A 106 -12.61 17.46 -9.38
N PRO A 107 -12.66 18.40 -10.38
CA PRO A 107 -13.43 19.64 -10.23
C PRO A 107 -14.94 19.40 -10.02
N ASP A 108 -15.53 18.47 -10.75
CA ASP A 108 -16.96 18.15 -10.58
C ASP A 108 -17.23 17.53 -9.21
N LEU A 109 -16.36 16.61 -8.78
CA LEU A 109 -16.44 16.00 -7.46
C LEU A 109 -16.41 17.06 -6.35
N MET A 110 -15.42 17.96 -6.40
CA MET A 110 -15.29 19.02 -5.39
C MET A 110 -16.47 19.96 -5.37
N ARG A 111 -17.03 20.32 -6.53
CA ARG A 111 -18.20 21.15 -6.66
C ARG A 111 -19.47 20.48 -6.13
N GLN A 112 -19.72 19.23 -6.55
CA GLN A 112 -20.93 18.48 -6.17
C GLN A 112 -20.98 18.11 -4.69
N LEU A 113 -19.80 17.89 -4.09
CA LEU A 113 -19.67 17.52 -2.69
C LEU A 113 -19.30 18.72 -1.79
N GLU A 114 -19.46 19.94 -2.29
CA GLU A 114 -19.30 21.22 -1.55
C GLU A 114 -17.94 21.31 -0.82
N TRP A 115 -16.85 21.08 -1.56
CA TRP A 115 -15.50 21.20 -1.01
C TRP A 115 -15.24 22.65 -0.56
N LYS A 116 -14.76 22.85 0.69
CA LYS A 116 -14.47 24.18 1.26
C LYS A 116 -13.43 24.98 0.47
N LYS A 117 -12.53 24.27 -0.24
CA LYS A 117 -11.49 24.85 -1.10
C LYS A 117 -11.66 24.30 -2.52
N PRO A 118 -11.94 25.14 -3.54
CA PRO A 118 -12.19 24.71 -4.92
C PRO A 118 -11.02 23.90 -5.52
N ASP A 119 -9.79 24.28 -5.17
CA ASP A 119 -8.58 23.60 -5.66
C ASP A 119 -8.13 22.42 -4.80
N GLY A 120 -8.80 22.19 -3.67
CA GLY A 120 -8.42 21.15 -2.71
C GLY A 120 -7.11 21.42 -1.97
N CYS A 121 -6.42 20.36 -1.57
CA CYS A 121 -5.12 20.43 -0.88
C CYS A 121 -4.24 19.22 -1.25
N HIS A 122 -2.99 19.23 -0.80
CA HIS A 122 -2.02 18.16 -1.02
C HIS A 122 -2.43 16.79 -0.43
N VAL A 123 -3.44 16.75 0.44
CA VAL A 123 -3.99 15.52 1.01
C VAL A 123 -5.12 14.96 0.12
N CYS A 124 -6.13 15.81 -0.19
CA CYS A 124 -7.31 15.32 -0.91
C CYS A 124 -7.06 15.10 -2.40
N ARG A 125 -6.33 15.98 -3.11
CA ARG A 125 -6.13 15.80 -4.55
C ARG A 125 -5.53 14.43 -4.93
N PRO A 126 -4.46 13.94 -4.30
CA PRO A 126 -3.95 12.60 -4.61
C PRO A 126 -4.93 11.48 -4.25
N ALA A 127 -5.70 11.63 -3.17
CA ALA A 127 -6.72 10.65 -2.78
C ALA A 127 -7.87 10.61 -3.79
N LEU A 128 -8.37 11.77 -4.22
CA LEU A 128 -9.45 11.87 -5.21
C LEU A 128 -9.02 11.32 -6.56
N ASN A 129 -7.81 11.65 -7.02
CA ASN A 129 -7.23 11.09 -8.24
C ASN A 129 -7.20 9.56 -8.18
N TYR A 130 -6.73 9.00 -7.06
CA TYR A 130 -6.71 7.56 -6.86
C TYR A 130 -8.12 6.95 -6.86
N TYR A 131 -9.09 7.55 -6.17
CA TYR A 131 -10.45 7.03 -6.11
C TYR A 131 -11.17 7.06 -7.44
N LEU A 132 -10.95 8.10 -8.24
CA LEU A 132 -11.50 8.20 -9.59
C LEU A 132 -10.87 7.17 -10.53
N LEU A 133 -9.55 6.95 -10.47
CA LEU A 133 -8.87 5.89 -11.21
C LEU A 133 -9.38 4.49 -10.82
N SER A 134 -9.67 4.27 -9.55
CA SER A 134 -10.18 2.99 -9.06
C SER A 134 -11.64 2.76 -9.47
N ALA A 135 -12.46 3.82 -9.45
CA ALA A 135 -13.89 3.72 -9.78
C ALA A 135 -14.16 3.64 -11.29
N TRP A 136 -13.35 4.34 -12.09
CA TRP A 136 -13.57 4.52 -13.53
C TRP A 136 -12.31 4.18 -14.36
N PRO A 137 -11.80 2.93 -14.27
CA PRO A 137 -10.65 2.54 -15.07
C PRO A 137 -10.96 2.67 -16.57
N GLY A 138 -10.06 3.34 -17.30
CA GLY A 138 -10.24 3.61 -18.72
C GLY A 138 -11.15 4.79 -19.10
N GLU A 139 -11.97 5.28 -18.18
CA GLU A 139 -12.83 6.45 -18.41
C GLU A 139 -12.31 7.73 -17.75
N TYR A 140 -11.66 7.61 -16.59
CA TYR A 140 -11.04 8.73 -15.91
C TYR A 140 -9.61 8.94 -16.41
N GLN A 141 -9.30 10.16 -16.80
CA GLN A 141 -7.94 10.55 -17.15
C GLN A 141 -7.14 10.89 -15.89
N ASP A 142 -6.04 10.17 -15.68
CA ASP A 142 -5.12 10.39 -14.56
C ASP A 142 -4.62 11.85 -14.51
N ASP A 143 -4.85 12.53 -13.39
CA ASP A 143 -4.31 13.87 -13.14
C ASP A 143 -2.89 13.77 -12.56
N SER A 144 -1.87 13.82 -13.42
CA SER A 144 -0.47 13.75 -13.02
C SER A 144 -0.08 14.82 -11.98
N ARG A 145 -0.71 16.01 -12.01
CA ARG A 145 -0.47 17.09 -11.04
C ARG A 145 -0.96 16.75 -9.64
N SER A 146 -1.90 15.82 -9.52
CA SER A 146 -2.38 15.29 -8.24
C SER A 146 -1.57 14.10 -7.73
N ARG A 147 -0.48 13.71 -8.40
CA ARG A 147 0.45 12.68 -7.95
C ARG A 147 1.64 13.25 -7.21
N PHE A 148 2.25 12.45 -6.33
CA PHE A 148 3.53 12.81 -5.71
C PHE A 148 4.65 12.80 -6.76
N ILE A 149 5.72 13.55 -6.48
CA ILE A 149 6.82 13.76 -7.45
C ILE A 149 7.38 12.45 -8.02
N ASN A 150 7.64 11.45 -7.19
CA ASN A 150 8.19 10.17 -7.67
C ASN A 150 7.23 9.42 -8.59
N GLU A 151 5.93 9.55 -8.37
CA GLU A 151 4.90 8.95 -9.22
C GLU A 151 4.75 9.68 -10.54
N ARG A 152 4.84 11.01 -10.51
CA ARG A 152 4.74 11.88 -11.68
C ARG A 152 5.94 11.73 -12.62
N VAL A 153 7.15 11.66 -12.03
CA VAL A 153 8.38 11.50 -12.79
C VAL A 153 8.79 10.05 -13.02
N HIS A 154 8.01 9.08 -12.56
CA HIS A 154 8.26 7.64 -12.70
C HIS A 154 9.67 7.16 -12.28
N ALA A 155 10.25 7.83 -11.29
CA ALA A 155 11.55 7.51 -10.69
C ALA A 155 11.60 8.00 -9.23
N ASN A 156 12.56 7.51 -8.43
CA ASN A 156 12.73 8.01 -7.07
C ASN A 156 13.76 9.13 -7.05
N ILE A 157 13.36 10.31 -6.56
CA ILE A 157 14.29 11.39 -6.29
C ILE A 157 15.22 11.03 -5.12
N GLN A 158 16.50 11.31 -5.28
CA GLN A 158 17.54 11.05 -4.31
C GLN A 158 17.92 12.32 -3.55
N LYS A 159 18.75 12.17 -2.50
CA LYS A 159 19.11 13.29 -1.59
C LYS A 159 19.81 14.46 -2.31
N ASP A 160 20.58 14.15 -3.34
CA ASP A 160 21.34 15.11 -4.16
C ASP A 160 20.53 15.69 -5.34
N GLY A 161 19.26 15.34 -5.46
CA GLY A 161 18.38 15.76 -6.55
C GLY A 161 18.46 14.90 -7.81
N THR A 162 19.35 13.92 -7.86
CA THR A 162 19.37 12.88 -8.91
C THR A 162 18.25 11.87 -8.72
N TYR A 163 18.14 10.90 -9.60
CA TYR A 163 17.10 9.89 -9.58
C TYR A 163 17.67 8.48 -9.63
N SER A 164 16.91 7.54 -9.08
CA SER A 164 17.16 6.12 -9.25
C SER A 164 16.29 5.51 -10.34
N VAL A 165 16.88 4.65 -11.18
CA VAL A 165 16.21 3.92 -12.25
C VAL A 165 16.26 2.44 -11.95
N ILE A 166 15.09 1.80 -11.89
CA ILE A 166 14.96 0.40 -11.49
C ILE A 166 14.20 -0.36 -12.57
N PRO A 167 14.89 -1.05 -13.49
CA PRO A 167 14.23 -1.92 -14.45
C PRO A 167 13.54 -3.10 -13.79
N ARG A 168 12.46 -3.58 -14.39
CA ARG A 168 11.72 -4.73 -13.88
C ARG A 168 12.48 -6.01 -14.16
N MET A 169 12.60 -6.82 -13.11
CA MET A 169 13.12 -8.17 -13.16
C MET A 169 12.00 -9.11 -12.76
N TRP A 170 11.40 -9.78 -13.75
CA TRP A 170 10.24 -10.64 -13.54
C TRP A 170 10.55 -11.78 -12.56
N GLY A 171 9.86 -11.80 -11.42
CA GLY A 171 10.13 -12.77 -10.36
C GLY A 171 11.54 -12.71 -9.77
N GLY A 172 12.27 -11.62 -9.99
CA GLY A 172 13.68 -11.50 -9.58
C GLY A 172 14.66 -12.24 -10.49
N MET A 173 14.21 -12.76 -11.65
CA MET A 173 15.05 -13.44 -12.63
C MET A 173 15.68 -12.45 -13.61
N THR A 174 16.86 -12.78 -14.09
CA THR A 174 17.57 -12.06 -15.14
C THR A 174 18.45 -13.02 -15.92
N SER A 175 18.96 -12.59 -17.06
CA SER A 175 19.85 -13.35 -17.93
C SER A 175 21.22 -12.67 -18.06
N PRO A 176 22.27 -13.42 -18.49
CA PRO A 176 23.57 -12.80 -18.80
C PRO A 176 23.49 -11.71 -19.87
N ALA A 177 22.54 -11.80 -20.81
CA ALA A 177 22.32 -10.78 -21.83
C ALA A 177 21.73 -9.50 -21.22
N GLU A 178 20.68 -9.62 -20.42
CA GLU A 178 20.06 -8.50 -19.70
C GLU A 178 21.05 -7.81 -18.76
N LEU A 179 21.89 -8.58 -18.01
CA LEU A 179 22.92 -8.01 -17.16
C LEU A 179 23.94 -7.19 -17.95
N ARG A 180 24.36 -7.67 -19.14
CA ARG A 180 25.24 -6.90 -20.02
C ARG A 180 24.57 -5.62 -20.53
N SER A 181 23.31 -5.69 -20.92
CA SER A 181 22.55 -4.50 -21.34
C SER A 181 22.48 -3.45 -20.23
N ILE A 182 22.16 -3.86 -19.01
CA ILE A 182 22.14 -2.96 -17.85
C ILE A 182 23.52 -2.33 -17.61
N ALA A 183 24.60 -3.14 -17.67
CA ALA A 183 25.96 -2.62 -17.47
C ALA A 183 26.35 -1.61 -18.55
N ASN A 184 26.11 -1.92 -19.83
CA ASN A 184 26.41 -1.01 -20.95
C ASN A 184 25.62 0.30 -20.86
N ILE A 185 24.33 0.23 -20.47
CA ILE A 185 23.50 1.42 -20.29
C ILE A 185 23.98 2.24 -19.10
N ALA A 186 24.34 1.59 -17.99
CA ALA A 186 24.89 2.27 -16.83
C ALA A 186 26.19 3.02 -17.16
N GLU A 187 27.09 2.40 -17.94
CA GLU A 187 28.31 3.03 -18.42
C GLU A 187 28.03 4.19 -19.38
N LYS A 188 27.11 4.03 -20.34
CA LYS A 188 26.71 5.07 -21.30
C LYS A 188 26.22 6.35 -20.64
N TYR A 189 25.50 6.23 -19.51
CA TYR A 189 24.94 7.36 -18.77
C TYR A 189 25.78 7.72 -17.54
N GLU A 190 27.00 7.21 -17.42
CA GLU A 190 27.95 7.49 -16.34
C GLU A 190 27.31 7.31 -14.95
N VAL A 191 26.50 6.23 -14.79
CA VAL A 191 25.84 5.93 -13.51
C VAL A 191 26.87 5.66 -12.42
N PRO A 192 26.93 6.49 -11.37
CA PRO A 192 28.01 6.41 -10.37
C PRO A 192 27.92 5.17 -9.47
N ALA A 193 26.73 4.59 -9.32
CA ALA A 193 26.56 3.41 -8.47
C ALA A 193 25.42 2.51 -8.95
N VAL A 194 25.64 1.19 -8.87
CA VAL A 194 24.64 0.16 -9.15
C VAL A 194 24.44 -0.65 -7.87
N HIS A 195 23.18 -0.81 -7.42
CA HIS A 195 22.87 -1.48 -6.16
C HIS A 195 21.87 -2.62 -6.36
N ILE A 196 22.19 -3.80 -5.80
CA ILE A 196 21.26 -4.94 -5.75
C ILE A 196 20.38 -4.78 -4.52
N THR A 197 19.07 -4.60 -4.74
CA THR A 197 18.11 -4.33 -3.66
C THR A 197 17.60 -5.61 -3.00
N GLY A 198 17.16 -5.52 -1.76
CA GLY A 198 16.50 -6.64 -1.06
C GLY A 198 15.18 -7.10 -1.70
N GLY A 199 14.66 -6.34 -2.68
CA GLY A 199 13.48 -6.70 -3.46
C GLY A 199 13.81 -7.42 -4.78
N GLN A 200 15.03 -7.95 -4.92
CA GLN A 200 15.51 -8.64 -6.13
C GLN A 200 15.45 -7.75 -7.38
N ARG A 201 15.96 -6.54 -7.28
CA ARG A 201 16.04 -5.56 -8.37
C ARG A 201 17.42 -4.96 -8.42
N ILE A 202 17.83 -4.52 -9.60
CA ILE A 202 19.01 -3.70 -9.80
C ILE A 202 18.57 -2.24 -9.81
N ASP A 203 19.23 -1.41 -9.01
CA ASP A 203 18.94 0.03 -8.86
C ASP A 203 20.12 0.83 -9.40
N LEU A 204 19.88 1.64 -10.41
CA LEU A 204 20.84 2.52 -11.05
C LEU A 204 20.73 3.90 -10.40
N LEU A 205 21.70 4.26 -9.59
CA LEU A 205 21.70 5.45 -8.74
C LEU A 205 22.44 6.62 -9.39
N GLY A 206 22.00 7.85 -9.11
CA GLY A 206 22.69 9.06 -9.53
C GLY A 206 22.37 9.53 -10.96
N VAL A 207 21.22 9.11 -11.53
CA VAL A 207 20.81 9.52 -12.88
C VAL A 207 20.27 10.94 -12.86
N SER A 208 20.77 11.81 -13.74
CA SER A 208 20.23 13.17 -13.89
C SER A 208 18.84 13.13 -14.50
N LYS A 209 18.01 14.13 -14.17
CA LYS A 209 16.61 14.21 -14.59
C LYS A 209 16.48 14.20 -16.13
N GLU A 210 17.34 14.93 -16.80
CA GLU A 210 17.34 15.08 -18.26
C GLU A 210 17.74 13.79 -19.01
N ASN A 211 18.45 12.91 -18.33
CA ASN A 211 18.85 11.61 -18.89
C ASN A 211 17.79 10.52 -18.70
N LEU A 212 16.79 10.73 -17.82
CA LEU A 212 15.77 9.71 -17.57
C LEU A 212 15.06 9.20 -18.84
N PRO A 213 14.45 10.06 -19.70
CA PRO A 213 13.75 9.57 -20.89
C PRO A 213 14.66 8.85 -21.87
N LYS A 214 15.90 9.32 -22.03
CA LYS A 214 16.90 8.71 -22.93
C LYS A 214 17.31 7.32 -22.45
N MET A 215 17.63 7.22 -21.15
CA MET A 215 18.01 5.97 -20.51
C MET A 215 16.87 4.95 -20.53
N TRP A 216 15.62 5.40 -20.32
CA TRP A 216 14.44 4.54 -20.45
C TRP A 216 14.24 4.04 -21.86
N GLY A 217 14.51 4.86 -22.89
CA GLY A 217 14.49 4.43 -24.29
C GLY A 217 15.45 3.26 -24.53
N ASP A 218 16.70 3.40 -24.10
CA ASP A 218 17.70 2.32 -24.23
C ASP A 218 17.30 1.06 -23.45
N LEU A 219 16.73 1.21 -22.25
CA LEU A 219 16.24 0.08 -21.44
C LEU A 219 15.05 -0.63 -22.13
N VAL A 220 14.12 0.13 -22.71
CA VAL A 220 12.97 -0.42 -23.45
C VAL A 220 13.44 -1.15 -24.71
N GLU A 221 14.41 -0.61 -25.46
CA GLU A 221 15.03 -1.29 -26.61
C GLU A 221 15.73 -2.60 -26.20
N ALA A 222 16.30 -2.63 -25.00
CA ALA A 222 16.90 -3.84 -24.43
C ALA A 222 15.86 -4.83 -23.84
N GLY A 223 14.56 -4.54 -23.95
CA GLY A 223 13.47 -5.42 -23.53
C GLY A 223 13.00 -5.22 -22.07
N PHE A 224 13.49 -4.21 -21.38
CA PHE A 224 13.04 -3.90 -20.02
C PHE A 224 11.79 -3.01 -20.02
N VAL A 225 11.06 -3.07 -18.94
CA VAL A 225 9.96 -2.17 -18.62
C VAL A 225 10.18 -1.55 -17.24
N SER A 226 9.43 -0.51 -16.91
CA SER A 226 9.50 0.13 -15.59
C SER A 226 9.29 -0.87 -14.46
N GLY A 227 10.18 -0.87 -13.48
CA GLY A 227 10.02 -1.64 -12.25
C GLY A 227 8.93 -1.10 -11.32
N HIS A 228 8.30 0.05 -11.62
CA HIS A 228 7.32 0.74 -10.77
C HIS A 228 7.77 0.81 -9.30
N ALA A 229 9.08 0.97 -9.07
CA ALA A 229 9.68 0.93 -7.74
C ALA A 229 9.50 2.24 -6.95
N TYR A 230 8.51 3.01 -7.28
CA TYR A 230 8.15 4.32 -6.73
C TYR A 230 6.66 4.37 -6.34
N GLY A 231 6.29 5.31 -5.51
CA GLY A 231 4.90 5.65 -5.21
C GLY A 231 4.03 4.48 -4.70
N LYS A 232 2.75 4.53 -5.03
CA LYS A 232 1.67 3.62 -4.62
C LYS A 232 1.41 2.57 -5.70
N ALA A 233 2.46 1.87 -6.11
CA ALA A 233 2.41 0.86 -7.15
C ALA A 233 2.83 -0.52 -6.63
N LEU A 234 2.49 -1.54 -7.41
CA LEU A 234 3.00 -2.89 -7.21
C LEU A 234 4.53 -2.90 -7.39
N ARG A 235 5.22 -3.53 -6.46
CA ARG A 235 6.66 -3.82 -6.56
C ARG A 235 6.89 -5.12 -7.31
N THR A 236 8.16 -5.42 -7.67
CA THR A 236 8.56 -6.75 -8.16
C THR A 236 8.08 -7.85 -7.23
N VAL A 237 7.57 -8.94 -7.78
CA VAL A 237 7.23 -10.14 -7.01
C VAL A 237 8.53 -10.86 -6.65
N LYS A 238 8.82 -10.96 -5.35
CA LYS A 238 10.02 -11.66 -4.86
C LYS A 238 9.79 -13.16 -4.90
N THR A 239 10.74 -13.91 -5.45
CA THR A 239 10.69 -15.37 -5.46
C THR A 239 11.94 -15.97 -4.82
N CYS A 240 11.91 -17.24 -4.49
CA CYS A 240 13.10 -18.06 -4.34
C CYS A 240 13.24 -18.95 -5.60
N VAL A 241 14.34 -19.69 -5.68
CA VAL A 241 14.67 -20.50 -6.89
C VAL A 241 13.74 -21.69 -7.12
N GLY A 242 12.83 -22.00 -6.17
CA GLY A 242 11.79 -23.02 -6.33
C GLY A 242 12.30 -24.45 -6.53
N SER A 243 11.38 -25.33 -6.97
CA SER A 243 11.67 -26.74 -7.22
C SER A 243 12.62 -26.96 -8.38
N GLU A 244 12.76 -26.02 -9.29
CA GLU A 244 13.68 -26.12 -10.43
C GLU A 244 15.15 -26.24 -10.00
N TRP A 245 15.54 -25.53 -8.94
CA TRP A 245 16.93 -25.43 -8.51
C TRP A 245 17.18 -25.81 -7.06
N CYS A 246 16.13 -25.84 -6.22
CA CYS A 246 16.27 -26.12 -4.81
C CYS A 246 15.77 -27.53 -4.48
N ARG A 247 16.63 -28.38 -3.92
CA ARG A 247 16.25 -29.74 -3.46
C ARG A 247 15.14 -29.79 -2.42
N PHE A 248 14.82 -28.66 -1.79
CA PHE A 248 13.73 -28.52 -0.80
C PHE A 248 12.50 -27.84 -1.37
N GLY A 249 12.55 -27.39 -2.61
CA GLY A 249 11.42 -26.76 -3.28
C GLY A 249 10.29 -27.76 -3.50
N THR A 250 9.06 -27.40 -3.09
CA THR A 250 7.86 -28.24 -3.30
C THR A 250 7.17 -27.88 -4.62
N GLN A 251 7.26 -26.60 -5.02
CA GLN A 251 6.65 -26.07 -6.25
C GLN A 251 7.61 -25.09 -6.95
N ASP A 252 7.35 -24.79 -8.23
CA ASP A 252 8.08 -23.79 -8.99
C ASP A 252 7.62 -22.37 -8.63
N SER A 253 8.23 -21.82 -7.59
CA SER A 253 7.92 -20.46 -7.11
C SER A 253 8.34 -19.37 -8.08
N THR A 254 9.34 -19.62 -8.94
CA THR A 254 9.82 -18.64 -9.91
C THR A 254 8.80 -18.48 -11.05
N ALA A 255 8.35 -19.58 -11.65
CA ALA A 255 7.35 -19.52 -12.71
C ALA A 255 6.03 -18.93 -12.19
N LEU A 256 5.56 -19.36 -11.02
CA LEU A 256 4.34 -18.80 -10.41
C LEU A 256 4.51 -17.31 -10.09
N GLY A 257 5.65 -16.89 -9.51
CA GLY A 257 5.91 -15.49 -9.21
C GLY A 257 5.92 -14.60 -10.45
N ILE A 258 6.49 -15.08 -11.56
CA ILE A 258 6.46 -14.39 -12.86
C ILE A 258 5.01 -14.25 -13.39
N LYS A 259 4.18 -15.30 -13.27
CA LYS A 259 2.76 -15.25 -13.66
C LYS A 259 1.99 -14.23 -12.83
N VAL A 260 2.17 -14.25 -11.51
CA VAL A 260 1.55 -13.27 -10.60
C VAL A 260 2.00 -11.86 -10.95
N GLU A 261 3.30 -11.64 -11.20
CA GLU A 261 3.83 -10.32 -11.53
C GLU A 261 3.30 -9.81 -12.86
N LYS A 262 3.27 -10.66 -13.90
CA LYS A 262 2.70 -10.31 -15.21
C LYS A 262 1.20 -10.00 -15.16
N MET A 263 0.46 -10.65 -14.29
CA MET A 263 -0.95 -10.33 -14.06
C MET A 263 -1.14 -8.98 -13.36
N THR A 264 -0.24 -8.62 -12.44
CA THR A 264 -0.46 -7.52 -11.49
C THR A 264 0.38 -6.27 -11.75
N TRP A 265 1.41 -6.29 -12.61
CA TRP A 265 2.27 -5.15 -12.86
C TRP A 265 1.48 -3.96 -13.41
N GLY A 266 1.97 -2.75 -13.16
CA GLY A 266 1.27 -1.51 -13.53
C GLY A 266 0.13 -1.12 -12.58
N SER A 267 -0.35 -2.01 -11.72
CA SER A 267 -1.45 -1.69 -10.79
C SER A 267 -1.08 -0.56 -9.83
N TRP A 268 -1.96 0.42 -9.74
CA TRP A 268 -1.98 1.39 -8.65
C TRP A 268 -2.83 0.86 -7.49
N THR A 269 -2.33 1.08 -6.28
CA THR A 269 -2.96 0.65 -5.03
C THR A 269 -3.01 1.81 -4.05
N PRO A 270 -3.81 1.76 -2.98
CA PRO A 270 -3.88 2.84 -1.98
C PRO A 270 -2.51 3.22 -1.39
N HIS A 271 -1.64 2.22 -1.27
CA HIS A 271 -0.23 2.37 -0.90
C HIS A 271 0.61 1.36 -1.70
N LYS A 272 1.96 1.39 -1.57
CA LYS A 272 2.83 0.37 -2.18
C LYS A 272 2.39 -1.03 -1.80
N PHE A 273 2.40 -1.95 -2.77
CA PHE A 273 2.02 -3.34 -2.59
C PHE A 273 3.19 -4.27 -2.90
N LYS A 274 3.43 -5.24 -2.06
CA LYS A 274 4.54 -6.19 -2.19
C LYS A 274 4.01 -7.62 -2.17
N ILE A 275 4.49 -8.43 -3.10
CA ILE A 275 4.15 -9.85 -3.20
C ILE A 275 5.42 -10.68 -3.09
N ALA A 276 5.32 -11.88 -2.55
CA ALA A 276 6.37 -12.87 -2.64
C ALA A 276 5.81 -14.29 -2.75
N VAL A 277 6.56 -15.15 -3.45
CA VAL A 277 6.27 -16.57 -3.60
C VAL A 277 7.47 -17.37 -3.10
N SER A 278 7.29 -18.11 -2.03
CA SER A 278 8.30 -19.04 -1.46
C SER A 278 8.03 -20.46 -1.91
N GLY A 279 9.00 -21.12 -2.51
CA GLY A 279 8.89 -22.46 -3.08
C GLY A 279 8.76 -23.60 -2.07
N CYS A 280 8.78 -23.32 -0.76
CA CYS A 280 8.53 -24.27 0.32
C CYS A 280 8.32 -23.53 1.65
N PRO A 281 7.91 -24.21 2.75
CA PRO A 281 7.68 -23.62 4.08
C PRO A 281 8.91 -22.95 4.74
N ARG A 282 10.13 -23.13 4.19
CA ARG A 282 11.34 -22.40 4.66
C ARG A 282 11.27 -20.90 4.41
N ASN A 283 10.33 -20.45 3.56
CA ASN A 283 9.99 -19.05 3.37
C ASN A 283 11.16 -18.12 2.94
N CYS A 284 12.06 -18.61 2.10
CA CYS A 284 13.25 -17.87 1.67
C CYS A 284 12.93 -16.57 0.90
N ALA A 285 11.78 -16.46 0.27
CA ALA A 285 11.31 -15.22 -0.36
C ALA A 285 10.60 -14.26 0.62
N GLU A 286 10.52 -14.61 1.90
CA GLU A 286 9.89 -13.79 2.96
C GLU A 286 8.40 -13.50 2.69
N ALA A 287 7.67 -14.52 2.17
CA ALA A 287 6.25 -14.39 1.84
C ALA A 287 5.40 -13.95 3.04
N THR A 288 5.75 -14.42 4.24
CA THR A 288 4.99 -14.16 5.49
C THR A 288 5.18 -12.77 6.10
N ILE A 289 5.82 -11.84 5.38
CA ILE A 289 5.88 -10.41 5.75
C ILE A 289 5.53 -9.49 4.57
N LYS A 290 4.79 -10.00 3.59
CA LYS A 290 4.36 -9.24 2.40
C LYS A 290 2.89 -8.86 2.49
N ASP A 291 2.47 -7.94 1.63
CA ASP A 291 1.07 -7.55 1.51
C ASP A 291 0.21 -8.73 1.04
N PHE A 292 0.75 -9.53 0.10
CA PHE A 292 0.26 -10.85 -0.29
C PHE A 292 1.44 -11.82 -0.39
N GLY A 293 1.35 -12.95 0.28
CA GLY A 293 2.39 -13.97 0.32
C GLY A 293 1.86 -15.34 -0.11
N VAL A 294 2.66 -16.07 -0.87
CA VAL A 294 2.39 -17.45 -1.25
C VAL A 294 3.49 -18.33 -0.71
N VAL A 295 3.14 -19.34 0.04
CA VAL A 295 4.05 -20.38 0.52
C VAL A 295 3.66 -21.70 -0.13
N CYS A 296 4.53 -22.23 -0.97
CA CYS A 296 4.32 -23.51 -1.62
C CYS A 296 4.44 -24.66 -0.62
N VAL A 297 3.55 -25.62 -0.71
CA VAL A 297 3.53 -26.87 0.07
C VAL A 297 3.30 -28.06 -0.87
N ASP A 298 3.54 -29.30 -0.43
CA ASP A 298 3.38 -30.49 -1.27
C ASP A 298 1.96 -30.62 -1.87
N SER A 299 0.97 -30.15 -1.14
CA SER A 299 -0.44 -30.24 -1.50
C SER A 299 -1.01 -28.92 -2.03
N GLY A 300 -0.20 -28.04 -2.62
CA GLY A 300 -0.63 -26.76 -3.21
C GLY A 300 0.05 -25.53 -2.64
N TYR A 301 -0.74 -24.51 -2.29
CA TYR A 301 -0.26 -23.17 -1.95
C TYR A 301 -0.99 -22.61 -0.75
N GLU A 302 -0.25 -22.17 0.26
CA GLU A 302 -0.79 -21.39 1.37
C GLU A 302 -0.75 -19.90 1.03
N LEU A 303 -1.90 -19.25 1.15
CA LEU A 303 -2.06 -17.82 0.87
C LEU A 303 -2.04 -17.04 2.18
N HIS A 304 -1.26 -15.96 2.19
CA HIS A 304 -1.03 -15.12 3.35
C HIS A 304 -1.26 -13.65 3.02
N VAL A 305 -1.84 -12.87 3.93
CA VAL A 305 -2.23 -11.47 3.69
C VAL A 305 -1.84 -10.54 4.83
N GLY A 306 -1.72 -9.24 4.54
CA GLY A 306 -1.59 -8.19 5.55
C GLY A 306 -0.24 -8.13 6.26
N GLY A 307 0.82 -8.64 5.66
CA GLY A 307 2.17 -8.51 6.21
C GLY A 307 2.76 -7.11 5.98
N ASN A 308 3.74 -6.76 6.79
CA ASN A 308 4.51 -5.54 6.64
C ASN A 308 5.97 -5.73 7.08
N GLY A 309 6.90 -5.68 6.14
CA GLY A 309 8.34 -5.62 6.39
C GLY A 309 8.83 -4.16 6.37
N GLY A 310 8.31 -3.32 7.23
CA GLY A 310 8.65 -1.89 7.34
C GLY A 310 8.97 -1.51 8.78
N MET A 311 8.81 -0.23 9.16
CA MET A 311 9.10 0.26 10.52
C MET A 311 8.31 -0.50 11.60
N LYS A 312 7.03 -0.79 11.33
CA LYS A 312 6.22 -1.69 12.17
C LYS A 312 6.15 -3.03 11.46
N VAL A 313 6.96 -3.99 11.90
CA VAL A 313 6.94 -5.34 11.32
C VAL A 313 5.65 -6.04 11.73
N ARG A 314 4.99 -6.65 10.76
CA ARG A 314 3.82 -7.48 10.98
C ARG A 314 3.95 -8.77 10.17
N VAL A 315 3.80 -9.91 10.84
CA VAL A 315 3.64 -11.20 10.17
C VAL A 315 2.27 -11.26 9.52
N THR A 316 2.18 -11.91 8.38
CA THR A 316 0.91 -12.11 7.66
C THR A 316 -0.08 -12.96 8.46
N ASP A 317 -1.36 -12.76 8.19
CA ASP A 317 -2.39 -13.71 8.56
C ASP A 317 -2.52 -14.79 7.48
N PHE A 318 -2.78 -16.02 7.90
CA PHE A 318 -3.14 -17.12 7.00
C PHE A 318 -4.56 -16.89 6.45
N LEU A 319 -4.66 -16.77 5.12
CA LEU A 319 -5.94 -16.57 4.45
C LEU A 319 -6.64 -17.91 4.20
N CYS A 320 -6.07 -18.72 3.34
CA CYS A 320 -6.54 -20.06 2.99
C CYS A 320 -5.44 -20.86 2.30
N LYS A 321 -5.76 -22.12 1.98
CA LYS A 321 -4.95 -22.98 1.13
C LYS A 321 -5.70 -23.27 -0.17
N VAL A 322 -4.98 -23.29 -1.28
CA VAL A 322 -5.48 -23.62 -2.61
C VAL A 322 -4.60 -24.69 -3.27
N GLU A 323 -5.13 -25.35 -4.30
CA GLU A 323 -4.46 -26.49 -4.93
C GLU A 323 -3.73 -26.12 -6.23
N THR A 324 -4.22 -25.10 -6.94
CA THR A 324 -3.75 -24.74 -8.29
C THR A 324 -3.21 -23.34 -8.37
N GLU A 325 -2.32 -23.11 -9.35
CA GLU A 325 -1.80 -21.76 -9.67
C GLU A 325 -2.92 -20.82 -10.14
N ALA A 326 -3.94 -21.34 -10.84
CA ALA A 326 -5.08 -20.56 -11.29
C ALA A 326 -5.84 -19.95 -10.11
N GLU A 327 -6.05 -20.73 -9.06
CA GLU A 327 -6.65 -20.24 -7.81
C GLU A 327 -5.74 -19.19 -7.14
N VAL A 328 -4.40 -19.38 -7.12
CA VAL A 328 -3.49 -18.36 -6.58
C VAL A 328 -3.67 -17.03 -7.30
N LEU A 329 -3.78 -17.04 -8.63
CA LEU A 329 -4.00 -15.82 -9.44
C LEU A 329 -5.37 -15.20 -9.12
N GLU A 330 -6.43 -15.97 -9.07
CA GLU A 330 -7.78 -15.50 -8.75
C GLU A 330 -7.82 -14.85 -7.36
N TYR A 331 -7.31 -15.54 -6.34
CA TYR A 331 -7.29 -15.00 -4.97
C TYR A 331 -6.41 -13.75 -4.84
N CYS A 332 -5.27 -13.72 -5.52
CA CYS A 332 -4.38 -12.55 -5.54
C CYS A 332 -5.08 -11.33 -6.15
N GLY A 333 -5.69 -11.51 -7.33
CA GLY A 333 -6.41 -10.43 -8.02
C GLY A 333 -7.63 -9.95 -7.23
N ALA A 334 -8.42 -10.87 -6.68
CA ALA A 334 -9.57 -10.54 -5.85
C ALA A 334 -9.15 -9.79 -4.56
N TYR A 335 -8.09 -10.23 -3.88
CA TYR A 335 -7.56 -9.55 -2.71
C TYR A 335 -7.06 -8.14 -3.03
N MET A 336 -6.33 -7.99 -4.13
CA MET A 336 -5.89 -6.67 -4.58
C MET A 336 -7.08 -5.76 -4.90
N GLN A 337 -8.14 -6.29 -5.52
CA GLN A 337 -9.31 -5.49 -5.90
C GLN A 337 -10.11 -5.04 -4.69
N VAL A 338 -10.42 -5.91 -3.73
CA VAL A 338 -11.14 -5.50 -2.52
C VAL A 338 -10.33 -4.47 -1.72
N TYR A 339 -9.01 -4.65 -1.61
CA TYR A 339 -8.14 -3.68 -0.98
C TYR A 339 -8.14 -2.33 -1.71
N ARG A 340 -8.11 -2.33 -3.05
CA ARG A 340 -8.19 -1.10 -3.87
C ARG A 340 -9.52 -0.37 -3.68
N GLU A 341 -10.63 -1.10 -3.57
CA GLU A 341 -11.98 -0.56 -3.44
C GLU A 341 -12.29 -0.06 -2.01
N GLU A 342 -11.67 -0.61 -0.96
CA GLU A 342 -12.09 -0.38 0.41
C GLU A 342 -11.06 0.30 1.32
N ALA A 343 -9.77 0.13 1.05
CA ALA A 343 -8.74 0.77 1.87
C ALA A 343 -8.71 2.30 1.67
N HIS A 344 -8.36 3.01 2.72
CA HIS A 344 -8.16 4.45 2.61
C HIS A 344 -6.88 4.74 1.80
N TYR A 345 -6.88 5.85 1.05
CA TYR A 345 -5.66 6.27 0.39
C TYR A 345 -4.53 6.47 1.41
N LEU A 346 -3.34 5.94 1.11
CA LEU A 346 -2.17 5.81 1.98
C LEU A 346 -2.26 4.74 3.07
N GLU A 347 -3.34 3.99 3.19
CA GLU A 347 -3.45 2.86 4.10
C GLU A 347 -2.78 1.62 3.49
N ARG A 348 -1.85 0.98 4.22
CA ARG A 348 -1.26 -0.31 3.84
C ARG A 348 -2.23 -1.46 4.13
N THR A 349 -1.99 -2.61 3.52
CA THR A 349 -2.81 -3.82 3.77
C THR A 349 -2.81 -4.26 5.24
N ALA A 350 -1.71 -4.09 5.95
CA ALA A 350 -1.61 -4.41 7.37
C ALA A 350 -2.59 -3.60 8.24
N PRO A 351 -2.54 -2.24 8.27
CA PRO A 351 -3.53 -1.46 9.01
C PRO A 351 -4.95 -1.59 8.43
N TRP A 352 -5.13 -1.85 7.14
CA TRP A 352 -6.44 -2.11 6.57
C TRP A 352 -7.06 -3.38 7.17
N ILE A 353 -6.32 -4.51 7.22
CA ILE A 353 -6.80 -5.74 7.86
C ILE A 353 -7.00 -5.56 9.36
N GLU A 354 -6.14 -4.80 10.04
CA GLU A 354 -6.33 -4.46 11.46
C GLU A 354 -7.65 -3.69 11.68
N ARG A 355 -8.07 -2.85 10.72
CA ARG A 355 -9.31 -2.05 10.78
C ARG A 355 -10.56 -2.85 10.44
N VAL A 356 -10.54 -3.64 9.36
CA VAL A 356 -11.74 -4.38 8.89
C VAL A 356 -11.86 -5.77 9.50
N GLY A 357 -10.77 -6.33 9.99
CA GLY A 357 -10.68 -7.69 10.53
C GLY A 357 -10.40 -8.75 9.48
N LEU A 358 -9.59 -9.76 9.83
CA LEU A 358 -9.30 -10.90 8.95
C LEU A 358 -10.58 -11.70 8.60
N ALA A 359 -11.51 -11.81 9.54
CA ALA A 359 -12.79 -12.51 9.31
C ALA A 359 -13.57 -11.90 8.15
N TYR A 360 -13.62 -10.56 8.08
CA TYR A 360 -14.23 -9.85 6.96
C TYR A 360 -13.55 -10.17 5.63
N VAL A 361 -12.22 -10.13 5.59
CA VAL A 361 -11.46 -10.45 4.37
C VAL A 361 -11.71 -11.90 3.93
N LYS A 362 -11.76 -12.86 4.87
CA LYS A 362 -12.10 -14.26 4.58
C LYS A 362 -13.51 -14.40 4.05
N GLN A 363 -14.48 -13.74 4.66
CA GLN A 363 -15.86 -13.74 4.17
C GLN A 363 -15.95 -13.27 2.71
N ARG A 364 -15.27 -12.15 2.37
CA ARG A 364 -15.31 -11.54 1.03
C ARG A 364 -14.58 -12.35 -0.05
N ILE A 365 -13.55 -13.09 0.32
CA ILE A 365 -12.64 -13.71 -0.66
C ILE A 365 -12.68 -15.24 -0.59
N VAL A 366 -12.79 -15.83 0.61
CA VAL A 366 -12.73 -17.29 0.78
C VAL A 366 -14.14 -17.89 0.76
N GLU A 367 -15.06 -17.32 1.53
CA GLU A 367 -16.40 -17.89 1.75
C GLU A 367 -17.38 -17.48 0.65
N ASP A 368 -17.26 -16.28 0.09
CA ASP A 368 -18.08 -15.79 -1.02
C ASP A 368 -17.39 -16.04 -2.37
N ALA A 369 -17.51 -17.26 -2.89
CA ALA A 369 -16.90 -17.62 -4.17
C ALA A 369 -17.45 -16.83 -5.37
N PRO A 370 -18.75 -16.55 -5.50
CA PRO A 370 -19.26 -15.67 -6.54
C PRO A 370 -18.71 -14.24 -6.44
N GLY A 371 -18.73 -13.65 -5.24
CA GLY A 371 -18.17 -12.32 -5.01
C GLY A 371 -16.67 -12.23 -5.28
N ARG A 372 -15.91 -13.28 -4.96
CA ARG A 372 -14.48 -13.39 -5.33
C ARG A 372 -14.30 -13.38 -6.85
N ALA A 373 -15.08 -14.16 -7.58
CA ALA A 373 -15.01 -14.19 -9.04
C ALA A 373 -15.31 -12.82 -9.67
N GLU A 374 -16.29 -12.09 -9.15
CA GLU A 374 -16.61 -10.73 -9.58
C GLU A 374 -15.47 -9.75 -9.27
N LEU A 375 -14.86 -9.83 -8.07
CA LEU A 375 -13.69 -9.03 -7.71
C LEU A 375 -12.53 -9.28 -8.67
N TYR A 376 -12.24 -10.53 -8.96
CA TYR A 376 -11.19 -10.91 -9.90
C TYR A 376 -11.47 -10.42 -11.32
N ALA A 377 -12.71 -10.53 -11.81
CA ALA A 377 -13.10 -10.01 -13.11
C ALA A 377 -12.92 -8.49 -13.20
N ARG A 378 -13.31 -7.73 -12.16
CA ARG A 378 -13.07 -6.27 -12.11
C ARG A 378 -11.58 -5.94 -12.05
N PHE A 379 -10.79 -6.74 -11.30
CA PHE A 379 -9.34 -6.59 -11.28
C PHE A 379 -8.76 -6.72 -12.69
N LEU A 380 -9.06 -7.81 -13.40
CA LEU A 380 -8.57 -8.06 -14.76
C LEU A 380 -9.01 -6.97 -15.75
N ALA A 381 -10.27 -6.50 -15.66
CA ALA A 381 -10.76 -5.40 -16.48
C ALA A 381 -9.95 -4.12 -16.21
N SER A 382 -9.65 -3.81 -14.96
CA SER A 382 -8.84 -2.63 -14.62
C SER A 382 -7.39 -2.72 -15.12
N GLN A 383 -6.83 -3.93 -15.21
CA GLN A 383 -5.47 -4.16 -15.68
C GLN A 383 -5.30 -3.81 -17.16
N GLN A 384 -6.34 -3.92 -17.97
CA GLN A 384 -6.32 -3.51 -19.39
C GLN A 384 -6.00 -2.02 -19.57
N HIS A 385 -6.19 -1.21 -18.53
CA HIS A 385 -5.96 0.24 -18.54
C HIS A 385 -4.77 0.69 -17.68
N SER A 386 -4.01 -0.24 -17.12
CA SER A 386 -2.89 0.07 -16.20
C SER A 386 -1.57 -0.60 -16.58
N GLN A 387 -1.57 -1.52 -17.54
CA GLN A 387 -0.39 -2.25 -17.98
C GLN A 387 0.37 -1.56 -19.13
N ASP A 388 0.31 -0.24 -19.18
CA ASP A 388 1.15 0.55 -20.06
C ASP A 388 2.50 0.87 -19.41
N ASP A 389 3.57 0.79 -20.20
CA ASP A 389 4.90 1.12 -19.70
C ASP A 389 5.14 2.64 -19.72
N PRO A 390 5.19 3.30 -18.55
CA PRO A 390 5.42 4.73 -18.49
C PRO A 390 6.79 5.15 -19.05
N TRP A 391 7.77 4.29 -19.05
CA TRP A 391 9.09 4.60 -19.60
C TRP A 391 9.06 4.71 -21.12
N LYS A 392 8.35 3.80 -21.79
CA LYS A 392 8.16 3.85 -23.23
C LYS A 392 7.49 5.15 -23.66
N GLU A 393 6.38 5.50 -23.02
CA GLU A 393 5.65 6.74 -23.33
C GLU A 393 6.51 8.00 -23.15
N ARG A 394 7.36 8.04 -22.09
CA ARG A 394 8.20 9.22 -21.81
C ARG A 394 9.41 9.28 -22.72
N ALA A 395 9.97 8.14 -23.12
CA ALA A 395 11.00 8.07 -24.14
C ALA A 395 10.49 8.58 -25.51
N GLU A 396 9.20 8.39 -25.81
CA GLU A 396 8.51 8.92 -26.99
C GLU A 396 8.09 10.39 -26.84
N GLY A 397 8.36 11.05 -25.71
CA GLY A 397 8.16 12.49 -25.49
C GLY A 397 6.93 12.89 -24.67
N LYS A 398 6.14 11.94 -24.14
CA LYS A 398 5.06 12.26 -23.22
C LYS A 398 5.62 12.96 -21.97
N ASP A 399 4.96 14.04 -21.53
CA ASP A 399 5.36 14.82 -20.36
C ASP A 399 6.81 15.36 -20.43
N ALA A 400 7.35 15.64 -21.61
CA ALA A 400 8.74 16.10 -21.79
C ALA A 400 9.13 17.30 -20.92
N HIS A 401 8.19 18.17 -20.60
CA HIS A 401 8.39 19.34 -19.72
C HIS A 401 8.80 18.95 -18.30
N GLU A 402 8.40 17.77 -17.81
CA GLU A 402 8.78 17.28 -16.48
C GLU A 402 10.27 16.91 -16.39
N TYR A 403 10.93 16.69 -17.51
CA TYR A 403 12.32 16.22 -17.59
C TYR A 403 13.27 17.30 -18.10
N ALA A 404 12.76 18.48 -18.44
CA ALA A 404 13.61 19.60 -18.84
C ALA A 404 14.49 20.07 -17.67
N ALA A 405 15.71 20.53 -18.00
CA ALA A 405 16.57 21.19 -17.04
C ALA A 405 15.86 22.43 -16.47
N LEU A 406 16.01 22.67 -15.18
CA LEU A 406 15.54 23.93 -14.58
C LEU A 406 16.34 25.06 -15.17
N ALA A 407 15.66 26.08 -15.73
CA ALA A 407 16.33 27.29 -16.17
C ALA A 407 17.05 27.93 -14.97
N THR A 408 18.36 28.10 -15.07
CA THR A 408 19.11 28.94 -14.13
C THR A 408 18.60 30.37 -14.31
N ILE A 409 17.99 30.94 -13.29
CA ILE A 409 17.72 32.37 -13.25
C ILE A 409 19.09 33.01 -12.90
N GLU A 410 19.73 33.57 -13.92
CA GLU A 410 20.90 34.42 -13.72
C GLU A 410 20.53 35.74 -13.01
#